data_537df99ea4d202783419d4db741e25ed
#
_entry.id   537df99ea4d202783419d4db741e25ed
#
_cell.length_a   1.000
_cell.length_b   1.000
_cell.length_c   1.000
_cell.angle_alpha   90.00
_cell.angle_beta   90.00
_cell.angle_gamma   90.00
#
_symmetry.space_group_name_H-M   'P 1'
#
loop_
_entity.id
_entity.type
_entity.pdbx_description
1 polymer ?
#
loop_
_entity_poly.entity_id
_entity_poly.type
_entity_poly.pdbx_seq_one_letter_code
_entity_poly.pdbx_strand_id
1 'polypeptide(L)'
;MKREILLERIDKLKQIMPWYVLEYYQSKLAVPYSFTTLYEYLKEYDRFFSWVLESGISNANKISDIPLSVLENMSKKDMESFILYLRERPLLNANTTKQGVSQTTINRTLSALSSLYKYLTEEVENDQGEPYFYRNVMKKVSTKKKKETLAARAENIKQKLFLGDETEGFLTYIDQEYPQQLSNRALSSFNKNKERDLAIIALLLASGVRLSEAVNLDLRDLNLKMMVIDVTRKGGKRDSVNVAAFAKPYLE
;
A
#
# COMPACT_ATOMS: atom_id res chain seq x y z
N MET A 1 -10.19 5.42 -0.13
CA MET A 1 -10.56 5.94 -1.49
C MET A 1 -11.85 5.22 -1.87
N LYS A 2 -12.89 5.95 -2.27
CA LYS A 2 -14.16 5.33 -2.72
C LYS A 2 -13.88 4.40 -3.89
N ARG A 3 -14.61 3.27 -3.96
CA ARG A 3 -14.42 2.22 -4.98
C ARG A 3 -14.56 2.77 -6.41
N GLU A 4 -15.52 3.65 -6.63
CA GLU A 4 -15.77 4.28 -7.94
C GLU A 4 -14.55 5.09 -8.44
N ILE A 5 -13.98 5.94 -7.57
CA ILE A 5 -12.77 6.73 -7.89
C ILE A 5 -11.57 5.81 -8.19
N LEU A 6 -11.48 4.67 -7.49
CA LEU A 6 -10.42 3.70 -7.72
C LEU A 6 -10.55 3.06 -9.10
N LEU A 7 -11.77 2.64 -9.47
CA LEU A 7 -12.04 2.02 -10.77
C LEU A 7 -11.78 3.00 -11.93
N GLU A 8 -12.24 4.25 -11.79
CA GLU A 8 -11.94 5.30 -12.78
C GLU A 8 -10.43 5.50 -12.99
N ARG A 9 -9.65 5.50 -11.92
CA ARG A 9 -8.18 5.62 -12.00
C ARG A 9 -7.52 4.39 -12.63
N ILE A 10 -8.04 3.21 -12.37
CA ILE A 10 -7.61 1.96 -13.01
C ILE A 10 -7.86 2.04 -14.52
N ASP A 11 -9.05 2.47 -14.93
CA ASP A 11 -9.41 2.54 -16.33
C ASP A 11 -8.55 3.56 -17.10
N LYS A 12 -8.21 4.69 -16.49
CA LYS A 12 -7.25 5.64 -17.07
C LYS A 12 -5.87 5.01 -17.30
N LEU A 13 -5.35 4.25 -16.33
CA LEU A 13 -4.07 3.57 -16.49
C LEU A 13 -4.13 2.46 -17.55
N LYS A 14 -5.21 1.70 -17.61
CA LYS A 14 -5.39 0.64 -18.62
C LYS A 14 -5.32 1.18 -20.06
N GLN A 15 -5.84 2.38 -20.31
CA GLN A 15 -5.82 2.99 -21.65
C GLN A 15 -4.42 3.22 -22.22
N ILE A 16 -3.42 3.35 -21.36
CA ILE A 16 -2.03 3.59 -21.76
C ILE A 16 -1.16 2.33 -21.70
N MET A 17 -1.67 1.22 -21.17
CA MET A 17 -0.87 -0.01 -20.99
C MET A 17 -0.78 -0.85 -22.27
N PRO A 18 0.34 -1.59 -22.45
CA PRO A 18 0.45 -2.59 -23.51
C PRO A 18 -0.57 -3.72 -23.32
N TRP A 19 -0.95 -4.38 -24.40
CA TRP A 19 -1.96 -5.45 -24.40
C TRP A 19 -1.68 -6.58 -23.42
N TYR A 20 -0.43 -7.03 -23.28
CA TYR A 20 -0.04 -8.10 -22.37
C TYR A 20 -0.18 -7.71 -20.88
N VAL A 21 -0.13 -6.42 -20.57
CA VAL A 21 -0.44 -5.92 -19.20
C VAL A 21 -1.95 -5.93 -18.96
N LEU A 22 -2.76 -5.64 -19.99
CA LEU A 22 -4.21 -5.72 -19.89
C LEU A 22 -4.66 -7.18 -19.70
N GLU A 23 -4.03 -8.10 -20.38
CA GLU A 23 -4.27 -9.53 -20.24
C GLU A 23 -3.86 -10.03 -18.84
N TYR A 24 -2.67 -9.65 -18.36
CA TYR A 24 -2.26 -9.86 -16.98
C TYR A 24 -3.31 -9.33 -15.99
N TYR A 25 -3.80 -8.11 -16.19
CA TYR A 25 -4.82 -7.51 -15.33
C TYR A 25 -6.10 -8.34 -15.30
N GLN A 26 -6.59 -8.81 -16.43
CA GLN A 26 -7.77 -9.67 -16.54
C GLN A 26 -7.55 -11.01 -15.82
N SER A 27 -6.41 -11.65 -16.03
CA SER A 27 -6.03 -12.89 -15.33
C SER A 27 -6.04 -12.71 -13.80
N LYS A 28 -5.52 -11.58 -13.30
CA LYS A 28 -5.48 -11.31 -11.85
C LYS A 28 -6.83 -10.92 -11.25
N LEU A 29 -7.80 -10.50 -12.07
CA LEU A 29 -9.19 -10.35 -11.64
C LEU A 29 -9.90 -11.70 -11.43
N ALA A 30 -9.53 -12.74 -12.20
CA ALA A 30 -10.06 -14.10 -12.03
C ALA A 30 -9.54 -14.74 -10.72
N VAL A 31 -8.40 -14.30 -10.20
CA VAL A 31 -7.87 -14.67 -8.88
C VAL A 31 -8.21 -13.53 -7.90
N PRO A 32 -8.44 -13.74 -6.59
CA PRO A 32 -8.95 -12.70 -5.68
C PRO A 32 -7.90 -11.62 -5.34
N TYR A 33 -7.34 -10.96 -6.35
CA TYR A 33 -6.54 -9.76 -6.17
C TYR A 33 -7.44 -8.56 -5.86
N SER A 34 -7.05 -7.75 -4.86
CA SER A 34 -7.79 -6.53 -4.57
C SER A 34 -7.56 -5.48 -5.67
N PHE A 35 -8.60 -4.71 -6.01
CA PHE A 35 -8.48 -3.56 -6.94
C PHE A 35 -7.38 -2.58 -6.53
N THR A 36 -7.18 -2.40 -5.22
CA THR A 36 -6.09 -1.55 -4.70
C THR A 36 -4.72 -2.11 -5.08
N THR A 37 -4.52 -3.42 -4.98
CA THR A 37 -3.25 -4.05 -5.38
C THR A 37 -3.02 -3.90 -6.87
N LEU A 38 -4.04 -4.15 -7.69
CA LEU A 38 -3.95 -4.01 -9.15
C LEU A 38 -3.69 -2.56 -9.57
N TYR A 39 -4.33 -1.59 -8.92
CA TYR A 39 -4.07 -0.18 -9.14
C TYR A 39 -2.61 0.21 -8.84
N GLU A 40 -2.09 -0.22 -7.68
CA GLU A 40 -0.69 0.03 -7.34
C GLU A 40 0.27 -0.63 -8.33
N TYR A 41 -0.02 -1.85 -8.81
CA TYR A 41 0.79 -2.52 -9.81
C TYR A 41 0.77 -1.80 -11.16
N LEU A 42 -0.40 -1.35 -11.63
CA LEU A 42 -0.50 -0.56 -12.87
C LEU A 42 0.31 0.73 -12.79
N LYS A 43 0.34 1.41 -11.64
CA LYS A 43 1.20 2.59 -11.42
C LYS A 43 2.70 2.26 -11.51
N GLU A 44 3.09 1.10 -11.00
CA GLU A 44 4.49 0.67 -11.09
C GLU A 44 4.85 0.26 -12.52
N TYR A 45 3.91 -0.31 -13.28
CA TYR A 45 4.10 -0.59 -14.71
C TYR A 45 4.18 0.68 -15.55
N ASP A 46 3.32 1.66 -15.32
CA ASP A 46 3.40 2.98 -15.95
C ASP A 46 4.78 3.61 -15.76
N ARG A 47 5.28 3.60 -14.52
CA ARG A 47 6.62 4.09 -14.20
C ARG A 47 7.73 3.33 -14.92
N PHE A 48 7.64 2.02 -14.95
CA PHE A 48 8.63 1.18 -15.61
C PHE A 48 8.65 1.39 -17.13
N PHE A 49 7.50 1.38 -17.77
CA PHE A 49 7.40 1.57 -19.21
C PHE A 49 7.75 3.00 -19.65
N SER A 50 7.43 4.01 -18.85
CA SER A 50 7.92 5.38 -19.08
C SER A 50 9.44 5.40 -19.10
N TRP A 51 10.10 4.76 -18.14
CA TRP A 51 11.55 4.66 -18.11
C TRP A 51 12.10 3.87 -19.33
N VAL A 52 11.44 2.80 -19.75
CA VAL A 52 11.82 2.01 -20.93
C VAL A 52 11.86 2.89 -22.20
N LEU A 53 10.89 3.80 -22.36
CA LEU A 53 10.86 4.77 -23.46
C LEU A 53 11.96 5.84 -23.29
N GLU A 54 12.05 6.45 -22.12
CA GLU A 54 13.02 7.51 -21.82
C GLU A 54 14.47 7.06 -21.96
N SER A 55 14.76 5.79 -21.64
CA SER A 55 16.10 5.21 -21.75
C SER A 55 16.43 4.67 -23.15
N GLY A 56 15.51 4.73 -24.11
CA GLY A 56 15.71 4.25 -25.47
C GLY A 56 15.80 2.72 -25.61
N ILE A 57 15.34 1.97 -24.59
CA ILE A 57 15.28 0.49 -24.65
C ILE A 57 14.21 0.05 -25.67
N SER A 58 13.17 0.85 -25.83
CA SER A 58 12.15 0.67 -26.87
C SER A 58 12.09 1.90 -27.76
N ASN A 59 11.91 1.67 -29.08
CA ASN A 59 11.68 2.71 -30.05
C ASN A 59 10.18 3.07 -30.23
N ALA A 60 9.32 2.53 -29.39
CA ALA A 60 7.89 2.84 -29.42
C ALA A 60 7.63 4.30 -29.03
N ASN A 61 6.63 4.92 -29.65
CA ASN A 61 6.24 6.30 -29.34
C ASN A 61 5.36 6.43 -28.10
N LYS A 62 4.71 5.35 -27.72
CA LYS A 62 3.77 5.28 -26.60
C LYS A 62 3.98 3.99 -25.79
N ILE A 63 3.60 4.03 -24.52
CA ILE A 63 3.65 2.85 -23.65
C ILE A 63 2.83 1.70 -24.22
N SER A 64 1.63 1.99 -24.74
CA SER A 64 0.74 0.98 -25.35
C SER A 64 1.36 0.20 -26.49
N ASP A 65 2.33 0.79 -27.17
CA ASP A 65 2.93 0.24 -28.39
C ASP A 65 4.24 -0.53 -28.09
N ILE A 66 4.67 -0.60 -26.85
CA ILE A 66 5.87 -1.34 -26.43
C ILE A 66 5.65 -2.83 -26.72
N PRO A 67 6.43 -3.44 -27.64
CA PRO A 67 6.25 -4.83 -27.97
C PRO A 67 6.71 -5.76 -26.82
N LEU A 68 6.10 -6.92 -26.72
CA LEU A 68 6.41 -7.93 -25.71
C LEU A 68 7.89 -8.37 -25.76
N SER A 69 8.48 -8.38 -26.95
CA SER A 69 9.91 -8.71 -27.15
C SER A 69 10.87 -7.80 -26.39
N VAL A 70 10.47 -6.60 -26.00
CA VAL A 70 11.27 -5.72 -25.12
C VAL A 70 11.43 -6.36 -23.76
N LEU A 71 10.37 -6.93 -23.18
CA LEU A 71 10.44 -7.63 -21.90
C LEU A 71 11.21 -8.94 -21.99
N GLU A 72 11.02 -9.70 -23.05
CA GLU A 72 11.75 -10.93 -23.34
C GLU A 72 13.26 -10.71 -23.39
N ASN A 73 13.68 -9.66 -24.13
CA ASN A 73 15.10 -9.34 -24.33
C ASN A 73 15.74 -8.52 -23.19
N MET A 74 14.93 -8.06 -22.21
CA MET A 74 15.40 -7.26 -21.09
C MET A 74 16.55 -7.97 -20.34
N SER A 75 17.69 -7.31 -20.21
CA SER A 75 18.85 -7.86 -19.52
C SER A 75 18.83 -7.59 -18.01
N LYS A 76 19.61 -8.34 -17.24
CA LYS A 76 19.83 -8.03 -15.83
C LYS A 76 20.39 -6.62 -15.63
N LYS A 77 21.27 -6.19 -16.55
CA LYS A 77 21.90 -4.87 -16.53
C LYS A 77 20.86 -3.75 -16.71
N ASP A 78 19.88 -3.95 -17.59
CA ASP A 78 18.79 -2.98 -17.77
C ASP A 78 17.95 -2.85 -16.50
N MET A 79 17.64 -3.98 -15.84
CA MET A 79 16.93 -3.94 -14.57
C MET A 79 17.74 -3.28 -13.44
N GLU A 80 19.05 -3.49 -13.40
CA GLU A 80 19.95 -2.79 -12.47
C GLU A 80 19.97 -1.27 -12.77
N SER A 81 19.99 -0.86 -14.02
CA SER A 81 19.91 0.53 -14.46
C SER A 81 18.56 1.17 -14.06
N PHE A 82 17.47 0.43 -14.19
CA PHE A 82 16.16 0.89 -13.70
C PHE A 82 16.14 1.10 -12.17
N ILE A 83 16.77 0.21 -11.41
CA ILE A 83 16.89 0.36 -9.96
C ILE A 83 17.70 1.60 -9.59
N LEU A 84 18.80 1.88 -10.32
CA LEU A 84 19.59 3.10 -10.13
C LEU A 84 18.77 4.35 -10.46
N TYR A 85 18.04 4.35 -11.58
CA TYR A 85 17.10 5.42 -11.91
C TYR A 85 16.10 5.70 -10.77
N LEU A 86 15.50 4.64 -10.18
CA LEU A 86 14.58 4.81 -9.06
C LEU A 86 15.24 5.43 -7.81
N ARG A 87 16.54 5.19 -7.59
CA ARG A 87 17.29 5.73 -6.47
C ARG A 87 17.72 7.19 -6.66
N GLU A 88 17.87 7.61 -7.89
CA GLU A 88 18.46 8.91 -8.23
C GLU A 88 17.44 9.93 -8.74
N ARG A 89 16.28 9.48 -9.21
CA ARG A 89 15.28 10.36 -9.80
C ARG A 89 14.83 11.46 -8.81
N PRO A 90 14.64 12.71 -9.26
CA PRO A 90 14.10 13.75 -8.42
C PRO A 90 12.66 13.42 -8.02
N LEU A 91 12.31 13.68 -6.75
CA LEU A 91 10.93 13.60 -6.29
C LEU A 91 10.23 14.92 -6.65
N LEU A 92 9.10 14.85 -7.34
CA LEU A 92 8.33 16.01 -7.80
C LEU A 92 7.69 16.84 -6.66
N ASN A 93 7.87 16.46 -5.40
CA ASN A 93 7.35 17.22 -4.27
C ASN A 93 8.33 18.33 -3.87
N ALA A 94 7.95 19.56 -4.12
CA ALA A 94 8.73 20.79 -3.97
C ALA A 94 9.34 21.06 -2.56
N ASN A 95 9.03 20.24 -1.55
CA ASN A 95 9.46 20.46 -0.17
C ASN A 95 10.47 19.41 0.35
N THR A 96 11.00 18.53 -0.47
CA THR A 96 11.98 17.55 -0.03
C THR A 96 13.24 17.59 -0.89
N THR A 97 14.38 17.87 -0.27
CA THR A 97 15.73 17.73 -0.84
C THR A 97 16.16 16.27 -1.04
N LYS A 98 15.24 15.30 -0.80
CA LYS A 98 15.52 13.87 -0.95
C LYS A 98 15.44 13.47 -2.41
N GLN A 99 16.57 12.97 -2.92
CA GLN A 99 16.63 12.29 -4.20
C GLN A 99 16.20 10.83 -4.05
N GLY A 100 15.50 10.32 -5.06
CA GLY A 100 15.12 8.92 -5.16
C GLY A 100 13.98 8.47 -4.27
N VAL A 101 13.47 7.28 -4.54
CA VAL A 101 12.41 6.65 -3.76
C VAL A 101 12.98 5.74 -2.66
N SER A 102 12.18 5.51 -1.60
CA SER A 102 12.59 4.62 -0.51
C SER A 102 12.86 3.18 -0.99
N GLN A 103 13.69 2.45 -0.27
CA GLN A 103 13.94 1.03 -0.57
C GLN A 103 12.64 0.20 -0.54
N THR A 104 11.70 0.55 0.33
CA THR A 104 10.37 -0.09 0.38
C THR A 104 9.59 0.13 -0.92
N THR A 105 9.66 1.32 -1.49
CA THR A 105 9.03 1.63 -2.79
C THR A 105 9.71 0.86 -3.91
N ILE A 106 11.05 0.80 -3.94
CA ILE A 106 11.80 -0.01 -4.92
C ILE A 106 11.38 -1.47 -4.83
N ASN A 107 11.33 -2.04 -3.63
CA ASN A 107 10.92 -3.43 -3.44
C ASN A 107 9.48 -3.68 -3.92
N ARG A 108 8.57 -2.72 -3.73
CA ARG A 108 7.20 -2.81 -4.25
C ARG A 108 7.17 -2.80 -5.79
N THR A 109 7.92 -1.90 -6.42
CA THR A 109 8.06 -1.85 -7.87
C THR A 109 8.59 -3.18 -8.42
N LEU A 110 9.66 -3.71 -7.82
CA LEU A 110 10.23 -5.00 -8.23
C LEU A 110 9.26 -6.17 -8.00
N SER A 111 8.44 -6.13 -6.95
CA SER A 111 7.39 -7.13 -6.71
C SER A 111 6.31 -7.09 -7.79
N ALA A 112 5.90 -5.89 -8.23
CA ALA A 112 4.94 -5.74 -9.33
C ALA A 112 5.53 -6.32 -10.64
N LEU A 113 6.77 -5.95 -10.98
CA LEU A 113 7.44 -6.48 -12.16
C LEU A 113 7.64 -8.00 -12.09
N SER A 114 8.02 -8.52 -10.92
CA SER A 114 8.15 -9.98 -10.72
C SER A 114 6.83 -10.70 -10.95
N SER A 115 5.70 -10.10 -10.55
CA SER A 115 4.38 -10.67 -10.79
C SER A 115 4.01 -10.68 -12.28
N LEU A 116 4.32 -9.60 -13.02
CA LEU A 116 4.11 -9.55 -14.46
C LEU A 116 4.99 -10.58 -15.19
N TYR A 117 6.28 -10.61 -14.89
CA TYR A 117 7.20 -11.58 -15.51
C TYR A 117 6.82 -13.02 -15.19
N LYS A 118 6.38 -13.32 -13.98
CA LYS A 118 5.88 -14.64 -13.61
C LYS A 118 4.67 -15.03 -14.46
N TYR A 119 3.73 -14.11 -14.65
CA TYR A 119 2.58 -14.33 -15.51
C TYR A 119 3.01 -14.67 -16.94
N LEU A 120 3.86 -13.84 -17.53
CA LEU A 120 4.29 -13.99 -18.93
C LEU A 120 5.17 -15.21 -19.21
N THR A 121 5.83 -15.77 -18.15
CA THR A 121 6.77 -16.90 -18.28
C THR A 121 6.27 -18.21 -17.69
N GLU A 122 5.17 -18.20 -16.92
CA GLU A 122 4.75 -19.38 -16.15
C GLU A 122 3.22 -19.59 -16.11
N GLU A 123 2.42 -18.51 -16.21
CA GLU A 123 0.99 -18.59 -15.93
C GLU A 123 0.09 -18.45 -17.17
N VAL A 124 0.60 -17.78 -18.22
CA VAL A 124 -0.12 -17.59 -19.49
C VAL A 124 0.27 -18.67 -20.48
N GLU A 125 -0.68 -19.06 -21.32
CA GLU A 125 -0.48 -19.97 -22.45
C GLU A 125 -0.86 -19.25 -23.74
N ASN A 126 -0.01 -19.37 -24.76
CA ASN A 126 -0.31 -18.95 -26.12
C ASN A 126 -1.16 -20.06 -26.83
N ASP A 127 -1.50 -19.85 -28.10
CA ASP A 127 -2.29 -20.81 -28.90
C ASP A 127 -1.63 -22.19 -29.04
N GLN A 128 -0.36 -22.32 -28.66
CA GLN A 128 0.42 -23.56 -28.72
C GLN A 128 0.53 -24.24 -27.34
N GLY A 129 -0.06 -23.66 -26.30
CA GLY A 129 0.04 -24.12 -24.91
C GLY A 129 1.37 -23.78 -24.24
N GLU A 130 2.13 -22.84 -24.80
CA GLU A 130 3.44 -22.43 -24.32
C GLU A 130 3.36 -21.03 -23.67
N PRO A 131 4.25 -20.69 -22.69
CA PRO A 131 4.32 -19.33 -22.18
C PRO A 131 4.78 -18.36 -23.29
N TYR A 132 4.52 -17.08 -23.12
CA TYR A 132 4.94 -16.09 -24.10
C TYR A 132 6.45 -16.03 -24.32
N PHE A 133 7.23 -16.26 -23.27
CA PHE A 133 8.69 -16.47 -23.32
C PHE A 133 9.18 -17.16 -22.04
N TYR A 134 10.36 -17.80 -22.10
CA TYR A 134 10.86 -18.64 -20.99
C TYR A 134 11.76 -17.92 -20.01
N ARG A 135 12.37 -16.81 -20.42
CA ARG A 135 13.40 -16.14 -19.64
C ARG A 135 12.81 -15.11 -18.67
N ASN A 136 12.80 -15.42 -17.39
CA ASN A 136 12.38 -14.48 -16.34
C ASN A 136 13.61 -13.77 -15.76
N VAL A 137 13.87 -12.54 -16.22
CA VAL A 137 15.02 -11.73 -15.74
C VAL A 137 14.87 -11.35 -14.27
N MET A 138 13.66 -11.24 -13.75
CA MET A 138 13.40 -10.88 -12.35
C MET A 138 13.93 -11.91 -11.36
N LYS A 139 14.07 -13.19 -11.75
CA LYS A 139 14.72 -14.22 -10.93
C LYS A 139 16.21 -13.94 -10.66
N LYS A 140 16.84 -13.06 -11.47
CA LYS A 140 18.26 -12.67 -11.34
C LYS A 140 18.44 -11.35 -10.59
N VAL A 141 17.34 -10.64 -10.29
CA VAL A 141 17.36 -9.34 -9.59
C VAL A 141 17.29 -9.56 -8.10
N SER A 142 18.35 -9.19 -7.39
CA SER A 142 18.43 -9.35 -5.93
C SER A 142 17.79 -8.18 -5.20
N THR A 143 16.76 -8.46 -4.40
CA THR A 143 16.19 -7.50 -3.45
C THR A 143 16.86 -7.68 -2.09
N LYS A 144 17.99 -7.00 -1.85
CA LYS A 144 18.58 -7.01 -0.51
C LYS A 144 17.69 -6.24 0.46
N LYS A 145 17.10 -6.94 1.41
CA LYS A 145 16.48 -6.32 2.59
C LYS A 145 17.61 -6.00 3.57
N LYS A 146 17.72 -4.74 4.04
CA LYS A 146 18.52 -4.47 5.24
C LYS A 146 17.92 -5.31 6.36
N LYS A 147 18.66 -6.29 6.85
CA LYS A 147 18.27 -7.07 8.02
C LYS A 147 18.61 -6.22 9.24
N GLU A 148 17.63 -5.63 9.83
CA GLU A 148 17.73 -5.05 11.17
C GLU A 148 17.80 -6.19 12.18
N THR A 149 18.67 -6.07 13.18
CA THR A 149 18.74 -7.07 14.26
C THR A 149 17.45 -7.01 15.09
N LEU A 150 17.07 -8.12 15.71
CA LEU A 150 15.89 -8.18 16.57
C LEU A 150 15.95 -7.14 17.69
N ALA A 151 17.14 -6.93 18.28
CA ALA A 151 17.35 -5.94 19.32
C ALA A 151 17.14 -4.51 18.81
N ALA A 152 17.73 -4.13 17.67
CA ALA A 152 17.52 -2.82 17.07
C ALA A 152 16.04 -2.59 16.71
N ARG A 153 15.37 -3.62 16.21
CA ARG A 153 13.92 -3.55 15.90
C ARG A 153 13.09 -3.39 17.16
N ALA A 154 13.40 -4.12 18.22
CA ALA A 154 12.71 -4.02 19.51
C ALA A 154 12.86 -2.60 20.11
N GLU A 155 14.05 -2.02 20.08
CA GLU A 155 14.32 -0.68 20.58
C GLU A 155 13.56 0.39 19.75
N ASN A 156 13.58 0.28 18.42
CA ASN A 156 12.81 1.17 17.54
C ASN A 156 11.29 1.08 17.75
N ILE A 157 10.78 -0.09 18.15
CA ILE A 157 9.37 -0.28 18.46
C ILE A 157 9.06 0.32 19.83
N LYS A 158 9.90 0.03 20.85
CA LYS A 158 9.73 0.50 22.22
C LYS A 158 9.55 2.02 22.30
N GLN A 159 10.35 2.79 21.55
CA GLN A 159 10.27 4.25 21.48
C GLN A 159 8.97 4.79 20.85
N LYS A 160 8.16 3.93 20.25
CA LYS A 160 6.90 4.30 19.55
C LYS A 160 5.66 3.73 20.22
N LEU A 161 5.82 2.96 21.28
CA LEU A 161 4.72 2.39 22.03
C LEU A 161 4.36 3.32 23.20
N PHE A 162 3.07 3.42 23.47
CA PHE A 162 2.58 3.90 24.74
C PHE A 162 2.77 2.78 25.77
N LEU A 163 3.46 3.08 26.85
CA LEU A 163 3.76 2.11 27.93
C LEU A 163 3.11 2.56 29.24
N GLY A 164 2.61 1.61 30.02
CA GLY A 164 1.93 1.92 31.28
C GLY A 164 0.75 2.87 31.09
N ASP A 165 0.75 3.97 31.82
CA ASP A 165 -0.33 4.97 31.83
C ASP A 165 -0.31 5.96 30.67
N GLU A 166 0.68 5.85 29.76
CA GLU A 166 0.84 6.81 28.65
C GLU A 166 -0.35 6.79 27.68
N THR A 167 -1.05 5.65 27.55
CA THR A 167 -2.25 5.55 26.71
C THR A 167 -3.39 6.39 27.28
N GLU A 168 -3.64 6.30 28.57
CA GLU A 168 -4.68 7.10 29.24
C GLU A 168 -4.27 8.57 29.30
N GLY A 169 -3.00 8.85 29.57
CA GLY A 169 -2.42 10.19 29.51
C GLY A 169 -2.60 10.85 28.15
N PHE A 170 -2.43 10.10 27.07
CA PHE A 170 -2.64 10.60 25.72
C PHE A 170 -4.12 10.95 25.45
N LEU A 171 -5.04 10.10 25.88
CA LEU A 171 -6.47 10.40 25.74
C LEU A 171 -6.88 11.62 26.59
N THR A 172 -6.36 11.74 27.80
CA THR A 172 -6.57 12.91 28.69
C THR A 172 -6.00 14.18 28.05
N TYR A 173 -4.81 14.11 27.45
CA TYR A 173 -4.22 15.23 26.72
C TYR A 173 -5.13 15.70 25.58
N ILE A 174 -5.65 14.78 24.76
CA ILE A 174 -6.56 15.12 23.65
C ILE A 174 -7.84 15.76 24.19
N ASP A 175 -8.37 15.23 25.31
CA ASP A 175 -9.62 15.70 25.89
C ASP A 175 -9.51 17.09 26.52
N GLN A 176 -8.42 17.38 27.23
CA GLN A 176 -8.32 18.54 28.14
C GLN A 176 -7.27 19.58 27.70
N GLU A 177 -6.11 19.16 27.22
CA GLU A 177 -4.97 20.06 26.96
C GLU A 177 -4.89 20.50 25.49
N TYR A 178 -5.10 19.58 24.56
CA TYR A 178 -5.05 19.88 23.13
C TYR A 178 -6.00 21.03 22.70
N PRO A 179 -7.24 21.10 23.20
CA PRO A 179 -8.15 22.20 22.86
C PRO A 179 -7.61 23.58 23.22
N GLN A 180 -6.80 23.70 24.27
CA GLN A 180 -6.24 24.98 24.74
C GLN A 180 -5.22 25.59 23.76
N GLN A 181 -4.68 24.78 22.87
CA GLN A 181 -3.67 25.19 21.88
C GLN A 181 -4.30 25.54 20.51
N LEU A 182 -5.61 25.39 20.37
CA LEU A 182 -6.31 25.57 19.10
C LEU A 182 -6.74 27.03 18.88
N SER A 183 -6.71 27.45 17.62
CA SER A 183 -7.40 28.68 17.22
C SER A 183 -8.91 28.56 17.39
N ASN A 184 -9.65 29.67 17.56
CA ASN A 184 -11.09 29.69 17.75
C ASN A 184 -11.85 28.89 16.67
N ARG A 185 -11.40 28.95 15.40
CA ARG A 185 -12.00 28.20 14.30
C ARG A 185 -11.77 26.69 14.43
N ALA A 186 -10.56 26.29 14.79
CA ALA A 186 -10.18 24.89 14.99
C ALA A 186 -10.88 24.31 16.22
N LEU A 187 -10.98 25.09 17.31
CA LEU A 187 -11.66 24.72 18.55
C LEU A 187 -13.15 24.43 18.32
N SER A 188 -13.84 25.27 17.54
CA SER A 188 -15.23 25.02 17.17
C SER A 188 -15.43 23.70 16.42
N SER A 189 -14.55 23.39 15.47
CA SER A 189 -14.57 22.11 14.75
C SER A 189 -14.22 20.92 15.65
N PHE A 190 -13.25 21.10 16.54
CA PHE A 190 -12.84 20.09 17.50
C PHE A 190 -13.98 19.74 18.46
N ASN A 191 -14.59 20.74 19.11
CA ASN A 191 -15.69 20.52 20.05
C ASN A 191 -16.89 19.81 19.42
N LYS A 192 -17.17 20.06 18.14
CA LYS A 192 -18.25 19.38 17.40
C LYS A 192 -18.00 17.89 17.19
N ASN A 193 -16.73 17.48 17.10
CA ASN A 193 -16.36 16.12 16.74
C ASN A 193 -15.64 15.36 17.87
N LYS A 194 -15.41 16.02 19.00
CA LYS A 194 -14.54 15.57 20.11
C LYS A 194 -14.87 14.14 20.57
N GLU A 195 -16.12 13.89 20.93
CA GLU A 195 -16.56 12.59 21.46
C GLU A 195 -16.33 11.47 20.43
N ARG A 196 -16.71 11.70 19.18
CA ARG A 196 -16.48 10.75 18.09
C ARG A 196 -15.00 10.47 17.88
N ASP A 197 -14.18 11.51 17.87
CA ASP A 197 -12.74 11.38 17.58
C ASP A 197 -12.02 10.69 18.75
N LEU A 198 -12.39 11.00 20.00
CA LEU A 198 -11.91 10.31 21.19
C LEU A 198 -12.33 8.84 21.19
N ALA A 199 -13.59 8.51 20.86
CA ALA A 199 -14.05 7.13 20.76
C ALA A 199 -13.25 6.34 19.73
N ILE A 200 -13.00 6.91 18.54
CA ILE A 200 -12.21 6.26 17.50
C ILE A 200 -10.77 6.01 17.97
N ILE A 201 -10.12 7.00 18.57
CA ILE A 201 -8.73 6.88 19.05
C ILE A 201 -8.66 5.86 20.18
N ALA A 202 -9.57 5.93 21.15
CA ALA A 202 -9.63 4.98 22.28
C ALA A 202 -9.82 3.55 21.79
N LEU A 203 -10.74 3.33 20.82
CA LEU A 203 -10.95 2.03 20.20
C LEU A 203 -9.70 1.47 19.53
N LEU A 204 -9.02 2.31 18.72
CA LEU A 204 -7.79 1.90 18.03
C LEU A 204 -6.67 1.53 19.01
N LEU A 205 -6.49 2.31 20.07
CA LEU A 205 -5.48 2.06 21.10
C LEU A 205 -5.81 0.81 21.93
N ALA A 206 -7.09 0.61 22.25
CA ALA A 206 -7.53 -0.49 23.11
C ALA A 206 -7.62 -1.84 22.40
N SER A 207 -7.76 -1.86 21.08
CA SER A 207 -7.97 -3.10 20.31
C SER A 207 -6.83 -3.45 19.36
N GLY A 208 -6.01 -2.47 18.97
CA GLY A 208 -4.97 -2.65 17.96
C GLY A 208 -5.48 -3.01 16.59
N VAL A 209 -6.77 -2.80 16.29
CA VAL A 209 -7.34 -3.04 14.96
C VAL A 209 -6.79 -2.04 13.93
N ARG A 210 -6.77 -2.44 12.67
CA ARG A 210 -6.34 -1.53 11.61
C ARG A 210 -7.37 -0.42 11.39
N LEU A 211 -6.90 0.75 10.98
CA LEU A 211 -7.79 1.87 10.65
C LEU A 211 -8.92 1.46 9.68
N SER A 212 -8.60 0.65 8.67
CA SER A 212 -9.61 0.16 7.72
C SER A 212 -10.63 -0.80 8.33
N GLU A 213 -10.27 -1.52 9.37
CA GLU A 213 -11.18 -2.38 10.13
C GLU A 213 -12.09 -1.52 11.00
N ALA A 214 -11.53 -0.54 11.70
CA ALA A 214 -12.30 0.40 12.53
C ALA A 214 -13.31 1.25 11.74
N VAL A 215 -12.91 1.75 10.56
CA VAL A 215 -13.80 2.57 9.68
C VAL A 215 -15.00 1.78 9.15
N ASN A 216 -14.90 0.46 9.06
CA ASN A 216 -15.98 -0.41 8.58
C ASN A 216 -16.80 -1.06 9.71
N LEU A 217 -16.59 -0.66 10.97
CA LEU A 217 -17.40 -1.13 12.10
C LEU A 217 -18.76 -0.45 12.11
N ASP A 218 -19.78 -1.24 12.34
CA ASP A 218 -21.11 -0.77 12.73
C ASP A 218 -21.26 -0.88 14.26
N LEU A 219 -22.20 -0.13 14.83
CA LEU A 219 -22.52 -0.21 16.28
C LEU A 219 -22.92 -1.62 16.72
N ARG A 220 -23.53 -2.40 15.84
CA ARG A 220 -23.88 -3.81 16.10
C ARG A 220 -22.69 -4.75 16.25
N ASP A 221 -21.52 -4.35 15.73
CA ASP A 221 -20.28 -5.12 15.82
C ASP A 221 -19.57 -4.88 17.15
N LEU A 222 -20.06 -3.93 17.98
CA LEU A 222 -19.48 -3.56 19.27
C LEU A 222 -20.32 -4.15 20.41
N ASN A 223 -19.70 -4.98 21.24
CA ASN A 223 -20.27 -5.52 22.46
C ASN A 223 -19.59 -4.89 23.68
N LEU A 224 -20.15 -3.80 24.20
CA LEU A 224 -19.62 -3.08 25.37
C LEU A 224 -19.67 -3.89 26.65
N LYS A 225 -20.61 -4.84 26.79
CA LYS A 225 -20.71 -5.69 27.96
C LYS A 225 -19.55 -6.68 28.06
N MET A 226 -19.16 -7.25 26.93
CA MET A 226 -18.07 -8.21 26.83
C MET A 226 -16.73 -7.54 26.48
N MET A 227 -16.74 -6.25 26.14
CA MET A 227 -15.58 -5.50 25.64
C MET A 227 -14.92 -6.21 24.44
N VAL A 228 -15.73 -6.52 23.43
CA VAL A 228 -15.33 -7.22 22.20
C VAL A 228 -15.91 -6.50 20.99
N ILE A 229 -15.16 -6.48 19.91
CA ILE A 229 -15.60 -6.02 18.59
C ILE A 229 -15.42 -7.12 17.54
N ASP A 230 -16.38 -7.24 16.63
CA ASP A 230 -16.29 -8.12 15.48
C ASP A 230 -15.79 -7.33 14.26
N VAL A 231 -14.66 -7.75 13.70
CA VAL A 231 -14.00 -7.07 12.59
C VAL A 231 -13.90 -7.95 11.35
N THR A 232 -13.96 -7.34 10.19
CA THR A 232 -13.66 -8.03 8.94
C THR A 232 -12.20 -7.78 8.56
N ARG A 233 -11.36 -8.81 8.67
CA ARG A 233 -9.95 -8.78 8.33
C ARG A 233 -9.74 -8.69 6.82
N LYS A 234 -8.52 -8.34 6.41
CA LYS A 234 -8.11 -8.37 5.00
C LYS A 234 -8.38 -9.78 4.40
N GLY A 235 -9.10 -9.83 3.30
CA GLY A 235 -9.54 -11.09 2.66
C GLY A 235 -10.93 -11.56 3.08
N GLY A 236 -11.69 -10.73 3.82
CA GLY A 236 -13.10 -11.00 4.16
C GLY A 236 -13.30 -11.93 5.37
N LYS A 237 -12.24 -12.37 6.04
CA LYS A 237 -12.34 -13.21 7.24
C LYS A 237 -12.87 -12.38 8.41
N ARG A 238 -13.94 -12.87 9.08
CA ARG A 238 -14.43 -12.31 10.34
C ARG A 238 -13.57 -12.78 11.51
N ASP A 239 -13.36 -11.89 12.47
CA ASP A 239 -12.55 -12.13 13.67
C ASP A 239 -13.09 -11.28 14.81
N SER A 240 -13.06 -11.80 16.04
CA SER A 240 -13.46 -11.08 17.25
C SER A 240 -12.22 -10.62 17.99
N VAL A 241 -12.19 -9.34 18.37
CA VAL A 241 -11.05 -8.69 19.02
C VAL A 241 -11.45 -8.11 20.34
N ASN A 242 -10.68 -8.42 21.38
CA ASN A 242 -10.88 -7.83 22.71
C ASN A 242 -10.51 -6.34 22.68
N VAL A 243 -11.28 -5.55 23.42
CA VAL A 243 -11.07 -4.11 23.65
C VAL A 243 -10.65 -3.92 25.11
N ALA A 244 -9.53 -3.26 25.35
CA ALA A 244 -9.07 -2.99 26.70
C ALA A 244 -10.06 -2.09 27.48
N ALA A 245 -10.23 -2.34 28.75
CA ALA A 245 -11.27 -1.73 29.59
C ALA A 245 -11.19 -0.20 29.66
N PHE A 246 -10.01 0.39 29.54
CA PHE A 246 -9.83 1.85 29.59
C PHE A 246 -10.59 2.62 28.49
N ALA A 247 -10.91 1.95 27.38
CA ALA A 247 -11.67 2.58 26.28
C ALA A 247 -13.17 2.69 26.58
N LYS A 248 -13.69 1.96 27.56
CA LYS A 248 -15.12 1.88 27.83
C LYS A 248 -15.79 3.26 28.01
N PRO A 249 -15.24 4.19 28.81
CA PRO A 249 -15.85 5.52 29.02
C PRO A 249 -15.95 6.36 27.75
N TYR A 250 -15.16 6.07 26.72
CA TYR A 250 -15.16 6.77 25.44
C TYR A 250 -16.07 6.12 24.40
N LEU A 251 -16.56 4.90 24.68
CA LEU A 251 -17.39 4.11 23.76
C LEU A 251 -18.87 4.04 24.18
N GLU A 252 -19.20 4.43 25.39
CA GLU A 252 -20.55 4.60 25.95
C GLU A 252 -21.13 5.96 25.57
#